data_0fec6b88b4620d77ac62be3174c697d2
#
_entry.id   0fec6b88b4620d77ac62be3174c697d2
#
_cell.length_a   1.000
_cell.length_b   1.000
_cell.length_c   1.000
_cell.angle_alpha   90.00
_cell.angle_beta   90.00
_cell.angle_gamma   90.00
#
_symmetry.space_group_name_H-M   'P 1'
#
loop_
_entity.id
_entity.type
_entity.pdbx_description
1 polymer ?
#
loop_
_entity_poly.entity_id
_entity_poly.type
_entity_poly.pdbx_seq_one_letter_code
_entity_poly.pdbx_strand_id
1 'polypeptide(L)' 'MTTIRIDGMKCQHCAGVAKKALEELGATEVEIDLAKGEARFEGTPDREAVRRAIAAQGFTVVD' A
#
# COMPACT_ATOMS: atom_id res chain seq x y z
N MET A 1 7.45 11.89 2.66
CA MET A 1 7.17 10.49 2.35
C MET A 1 6.19 9.91 3.36
N THR A 2 5.19 9.21 2.90
CA THR A 2 4.15 8.66 3.76
C THR A 2 4.39 7.17 3.92
N THR A 3 4.21 6.67 5.15
CA THR A 3 4.35 5.24 5.43
C THR A 3 3.05 4.73 6.03
N ILE A 4 2.57 3.61 5.49
CA ILE A 4 1.41 2.93 6.04
C ILE A 4 1.76 1.47 6.33
N ARG A 5 1.05 0.88 7.27
CA ARG A 5 1.21 -0.52 7.59
C ARG A 5 0.07 -1.30 6.98
N ILE A 6 0.40 -2.40 6.34
CA ILE A 6 -0.57 -3.23 5.65
C ILE A 6 -0.45 -4.66 6.18
N ASP A 7 -1.56 -5.18 6.67
CA ASP A 7 -1.63 -6.56 7.14
C ASP A 7 -2.12 -7.46 6.01
N GLY A 8 -1.58 -8.65 5.95
CA GLY A 8 -1.97 -9.64 4.94
C GLY A 8 -1.00 -9.79 3.78
N MET A 9 0.00 -8.94 3.66
CA MET A 9 1.02 -9.09 2.63
C MET A 9 2.02 -10.14 3.08
N LYS A 10 2.06 -11.27 2.37
CA LYS A 10 2.92 -12.38 2.75
C LYS A 10 3.88 -12.83 1.66
N CYS A 11 3.80 -12.24 0.48
CA CYS A 11 4.65 -12.62 -0.65
C CYS A 11 4.87 -11.43 -1.57
N GLN A 12 5.83 -11.60 -2.49
CA GLN A 12 6.16 -10.53 -3.43
C GLN A 12 4.99 -10.18 -4.35
N HIS A 13 4.16 -11.15 -4.66
CA HIS A 13 2.98 -10.89 -5.47
C HIS A 13 2.05 -9.92 -4.76
N CYS A 14 1.85 -10.09 -3.46
CA CYS A 14 1.02 -9.19 -2.66
C CYS A 14 1.62 -7.79 -2.65
N ALA A 15 2.94 -7.68 -2.52
CA ALA A 15 3.61 -6.40 -2.56
C ALA A 15 3.38 -5.69 -3.90
N GLY A 16 3.47 -6.43 -5.00
CA GLY A 16 3.22 -5.87 -6.33
C GLY A 16 1.81 -5.35 -6.49
N VAL A 17 0.83 -6.08 -5.98
CA VAL A 17 -0.57 -5.66 -6.02
C VAL A 17 -0.78 -4.39 -5.21
N ALA A 18 -0.23 -4.33 -4.01
CA ALA A 18 -0.34 -3.15 -3.16
C ALA A 18 0.32 -1.93 -3.81
N LYS A 19 1.50 -2.12 -4.38
CA LYS A 19 2.21 -1.06 -5.07
C LYS A 19 1.38 -0.50 -6.22
N LYS A 20 0.83 -1.38 -7.03
CA LYS A 20 0.01 -0.97 -8.17
C LYS A 20 -1.22 -0.20 -7.72
N ALA A 21 -1.87 -0.66 -6.67
CA ALA A 21 -3.04 0.02 -6.13
C ALA A 21 -2.71 1.45 -5.70
N LEU A 22 -1.56 1.63 -5.04
CA LEU A 22 -1.13 2.96 -4.62
C LEU A 22 -0.78 3.84 -5.82
N GLU A 23 -0.13 3.29 -6.82
CA GLU A 23 0.23 4.05 -8.02
C GLU A 23 -1.01 4.54 -8.76
N GLU A 24 -2.05 3.74 -8.79
CA GLU A 24 -3.30 4.13 -9.46
C GLU A 24 -3.98 5.29 -8.75
N LEU A 25 -3.68 5.50 -7.48
CA LEU A 25 -4.22 6.63 -6.72
C LEU A 25 -3.36 7.88 -6.83
N GLY A 26 -2.32 7.84 -7.63
CA GLY A 26 -1.45 8.99 -7.83
C GLY A 26 -0.23 9.02 -6.93
N ALA A 27 0.02 7.98 -6.16
CA ALA A 27 1.23 7.89 -5.36
C ALA A 27 2.43 7.65 -6.27
N THR A 28 3.57 8.23 -5.90
CA THR A 28 4.81 8.07 -6.65
C THR A 28 5.88 7.49 -5.73
N GLU A 29 6.94 6.95 -6.32
CA GLU A 29 8.06 6.37 -5.58
C GLU A 29 7.60 5.37 -4.53
N VAL A 30 6.69 4.49 -4.92
CA VAL A 30 6.12 3.51 -4.00
C VAL A 30 7.15 2.42 -3.70
N GLU A 31 7.38 2.18 -2.42
CA GLU A 31 8.24 1.10 -1.96
C GLU A 31 7.47 0.24 -0.95
N ILE A 32 7.56 -1.07 -1.14
CA ILE A 32 6.88 -2.01 -0.26
C ILE A 32 7.93 -2.83 0.50
N ASP A 33 7.78 -2.87 1.82
CA ASP A 33 8.64 -3.68 2.68
C ASP A 33 7.83 -4.84 3.22
N LEU A 34 8.06 -6.03 2.65
CA LEU A 34 7.33 -7.22 3.06
C LEU A 34 7.70 -7.68 4.46
N ALA A 35 8.95 -7.51 4.84
CA ALA A 35 9.41 -7.95 6.15
C ALA A 35 8.69 -7.21 7.27
N LYS A 36 8.39 -5.94 7.04
CA LYS A 36 7.71 -5.12 8.04
C LYS A 36 6.23 -4.93 7.74
N GLY A 37 5.77 -5.36 6.58
CA GLY A 37 4.39 -5.12 6.17
C GLY A 37 4.07 -3.65 5.99
N GLU A 38 5.01 -2.89 5.45
CA GLU A 38 4.86 -1.45 5.29
C GLU A 38 4.92 -1.04 3.83
N ALA A 39 4.22 0.03 3.52
CA ALA A 39 4.32 0.67 2.21
C ALA A 39 4.69 2.13 2.40
N ARG A 40 5.69 2.58 1.66
CA ARG A 40 6.14 3.97 1.67
C ARG A 40 5.95 4.56 0.29
N PHE A 41 5.48 5.78 0.24
CA PHE A 41 5.22 6.43 -1.05
C PHE A 41 5.26 7.94 -0.90
N GLU A 42 5.47 8.61 -2.02
CA GLU A 42 5.39 10.06 -2.12
C GLU A 42 4.03 10.46 -2.69
N GLY A 43 3.66 11.70 -2.47
CA GLY A 43 2.39 12.22 -2.92
C GLY A 43 1.39 12.28 -1.79
N THR A 44 0.19 12.76 -2.10
CA THR A 44 -0.86 12.91 -1.09
C THR A 44 -2.17 12.29 -1.57
N PRO A 45 -2.19 10.97 -1.82
CA PRO A 45 -3.46 10.33 -2.15
C PRO A 45 -4.37 10.38 -0.92
N ASP A 46 -5.67 10.40 -1.16
CA ASP A 46 -6.66 10.37 -0.10
C ASP A 46 -6.49 9.10 0.74
N ARG A 47 -6.36 9.25 2.06
CA ARG A 47 -6.19 8.10 2.96
C ARG A 47 -7.33 7.10 2.85
N GLU A 48 -8.55 7.57 2.71
CA GLU A 48 -9.68 6.68 2.55
C GLU A 48 -9.61 5.92 1.23
N ALA A 49 -9.19 6.58 0.16
CA ALA A 49 -9.01 5.92 -1.13
C ALA A 49 -7.92 4.84 -1.04
N VAL A 50 -6.82 5.15 -0.35
CA VAL A 50 -5.75 4.17 -0.12
C VAL A 50 -6.29 2.97 0.65
N ARG A 51 -7.00 3.22 1.73
CA ARG A 51 -7.56 2.16 2.56
C ARG A 51 -8.50 1.27 1.76
N ARG A 52 -9.38 1.88 0.97
CA ARG A 52 -10.34 1.13 0.15
C ARG A 52 -9.64 0.32 -0.93
N ALA A 53 -8.64 0.90 -1.60
CA ALA A 53 -7.92 0.21 -2.65
C ALA A 53 -7.18 -1.02 -2.10
N ILE A 54 -6.55 -0.86 -0.95
CA ILE A 54 -5.83 -1.95 -0.30
C ILE A 54 -6.81 -3.02 0.17
N ALA A 55 -7.93 -2.61 0.75
CA ALA A 55 -8.95 -3.55 1.21
C ALA A 55 -9.55 -4.34 0.04
N ALA A 56 -9.72 -3.69 -1.11
CA ALA A 56 -10.25 -4.35 -2.30
C ALA A 56 -9.34 -5.47 -2.79
N GLN A 57 -8.05 -5.41 -2.47
CA GLN A 57 -7.10 -6.46 -2.83
C GLN A 57 -7.00 -7.56 -1.78
N GLY A 58 -7.81 -7.49 -0.73
CA GLY A 58 -7.81 -8.51 0.32
C GLY A 58 -6.86 -8.23 1.46
N PHE A 59 -6.31 -7.03 1.55
CA PHE A 59 -5.41 -6.63 2.63
C PHE A 59 -6.10 -5.65 3.55
N THR A 60 -5.46 -5.37 4.69
CA THR A 60 -6.00 -4.42 5.67
C THR A 60 -4.94 -3.38 5.99
N VAL A 61 -5.32 -2.12 5.93
CA VAL A 61 -4.47 -1.04 6.41
C VAL A 61 -4.61 -0.98 7.92
N VAL A 62 -3.52 -1.21 8.63
CA VAL A 62 -3.53 -1.35 10.09
C VAL A 62 -3.36 -0.01 10.79
N ASP A 63 -2.76 0.95 10.13
CA ASP A 63 -2.47 2.22 10.79
C ASP A 63 -3.54 3.24 10.49
#